data_b95dedc33e19ffc80598af4619cb78b8
#
_entry.id   b95dedc33e19ffc80598af4619cb78b8
#
_cell.length_a   1.000
_cell.length_b   1.000
_cell.length_c   1.000
_cell.angle_alpha   90.00
_cell.angle_beta   90.00
_cell.angle_gamma   90.00
#
_symmetry.space_group_name_H-M   'P 1'
#
loop_
_entity.id
_entity.type
_entity.pdbx_description
1 polymer ?
#
loop_
_entity_poly.entity_id
_entity_poly.type
_entity_poly.pdbx_seq_one_letter_code
_entity_poly.pdbx_strand_id
1 'polypeptide(L)'
;MKIFALHGLPTSPRLWERIQLPEGWTIDAPTCPGLGLDGTSEDWSLDYCVEQLQERANRADILVGHDMGGVIVAMMAKPGQRVVLSGTSLGAVYWAGIRMTALPLAHRFFYAKYAGKRFLRQGGLPEHADDLVDAFGDHGPGWGDRMRRIAKGMRPPNDLIERLDGCDLHLAWGRSDPWYPARIYQQLSRKTGAQLHLLDAGHFAPWEDPVGFEKALRA
;
A
#
# COMPACT_ATOMS: atom_id res chain seq x y z
N MET A 1 14.09 -15.49 -7.58
CA MET A 1 13.58 -14.63 -6.49
C MET A 1 12.06 -14.62 -6.55
N LYS A 2 11.41 -14.77 -5.41
CA LYS A 2 9.95 -14.70 -5.28
C LYS A 2 9.58 -13.42 -4.53
N ILE A 3 8.71 -12.63 -5.12
CA ILE A 3 8.19 -11.40 -4.51
C ILE A 3 6.76 -11.68 -4.03
N PHE A 4 6.45 -11.27 -2.81
CA PHE A 4 5.08 -11.08 -2.35
C PHE A 4 4.78 -9.59 -2.38
N ALA A 5 3.74 -9.15 -3.10
CA ALA A 5 3.42 -7.74 -3.26
C ALA A 5 1.97 -7.44 -2.88
N LEU A 6 1.76 -6.55 -1.91
CA LEU A 6 0.45 -6.19 -1.42
C LEU A 6 0.12 -4.72 -1.69
N HIS A 7 -0.95 -4.51 -2.46
CA HIS A 7 -1.48 -3.18 -2.75
C HIS A 7 -2.29 -2.61 -1.58
N GLY A 8 -2.59 -1.32 -1.64
CA GLY A 8 -3.46 -0.64 -0.68
C GLY A 8 -4.66 0.03 -1.34
N LEU A 9 -5.15 1.09 -0.72
CA LEU A 9 -6.30 1.86 -1.15
C LEU A 9 -5.92 2.96 -2.17
N PRO A 10 -6.73 3.20 -3.16
CA PRO A 10 -7.91 2.46 -3.65
C PRO A 10 -7.55 1.54 -4.82
N THR A 11 -6.38 0.91 -4.81
CA THR A 11 -5.84 0.12 -5.91
C THR A 11 -6.19 -1.37 -5.85
N SER A 12 -5.64 -2.16 -6.76
CA SER A 12 -5.79 -3.60 -6.87
C SER A 12 -4.44 -4.24 -7.20
N PRO A 13 -4.34 -5.57 -7.35
CA PRO A 13 -3.11 -6.25 -7.81
C PRO A 13 -2.56 -5.72 -9.13
N ARG A 14 -3.38 -5.07 -9.95
CA ARG A 14 -2.97 -4.40 -11.19
C ARG A 14 -1.89 -3.33 -10.96
N LEU A 15 -1.75 -2.82 -9.74
CA LEU A 15 -0.70 -1.85 -9.39
C LEU A 15 0.71 -2.31 -9.81
N TRP A 16 0.92 -3.62 -9.88
CA TRP A 16 2.21 -4.25 -10.14
C TRP A 16 2.40 -4.68 -11.60
N GLU A 17 1.37 -4.58 -12.45
CA GLU A 17 1.37 -5.12 -13.82
C GLU A 17 2.39 -4.45 -14.75
N ARG A 18 2.78 -3.20 -14.48
CA ARG A 18 3.75 -2.46 -15.31
C ARG A 18 5.20 -2.78 -14.98
N ILE A 19 5.48 -3.43 -13.86
CA ILE A 19 6.83 -3.75 -13.41
C ILE A 19 7.38 -4.90 -14.27
N GLN A 20 8.53 -4.70 -14.89
CA GLN A 20 9.23 -5.73 -15.65
C GLN A 20 10.21 -6.45 -14.74
N LEU A 21 9.85 -7.67 -14.34
CA LEU A 21 10.69 -8.47 -13.47
C LEU A 21 11.87 -9.07 -14.23
N PRO A 22 13.05 -9.22 -13.60
CA PRO A 22 14.16 -9.97 -14.16
C PRO A 22 13.79 -11.41 -14.48
N GLU A 23 14.54 -12.03 -15.38
CA GLU A 23 14.36 -13.45 -15.68
C GLU A 23 14.49 -14.30 -14.41
N GLY A 24 13.59 -15.26 -14.25
CA GLY A 24 13.51 -16.15 -13.08
C GLY A 24 12.93 -15.52 -11.81
N TRP A 25 12.51 -14.25 -11.86
CA TRP A 25 11.75 -13.64 -10.78
C TRP A 25 10.25 -13.85 -10.96
N THR A 26 9.55 -14.04 -9.87
CA THR A 26 8.08 -14.19 -9.87
C THR A 26 7.45 -13.28 -8.82
N ILE A 27 6.24 -12.80 -9.10
CA ILE A 27 5.45 -11.98 -8.18
C ILE A 27 4.16 -12.70 -7.80
N ASP A 28 3.91 -12.80 -6.51
CA ASP A 28 2.65 -13.22 -5.91
C ASP A 28 1.95 -11.96 -5.38
N ALA A 29 0.95 -11.48 -6.10
CA ALA A 29 0.24 -10.24 -5.78
C ALA A 29 -1.24 -10.53 -5.52
N PRO A 30 -1.61 -10.93 -4.30
CA PRO A 30 -3.01 -11.15 -3.95
C PRO A 30 -3.79 -9.84 -3.88
N THR A 31 -5.11 -9.92 -4.04
CA THR A 31 -6.00 -8.85 -3.61
C THR A 31 -5.89 -8.69 -2.10
N CYS A 32 -5.71 -7.46 -1.63
CA CYS A 32 -5.70 -7.18 -0.19
C CYS A 32 -7.07 -7.56 0.40
N PRO A 33 -7.12 -8.37 1.48
CA PRO A 33 -8.36 -8.79 2.10
C PRO A 33 -9.29 -7.61 2.38
N GLY A 34 -10.54 -7.74 1.95
CA GLY A 34 -11.55 -6.69 2.09
C GLY A 34 -11.62 -5.68 0.96
N LEU A 35 -10.66 -5.65 0.02
CA LEU A 35 -10.70 -4.80 -1.17
C LEU A 35 -11.25 -5.50 -2.41
N GLY A 36 -11.35 -6.83 -2.40
CA GLY A 36 -11.93 -7.61 -3.48
C GLY A 36 -13.45 -7.47 -3.61
N LEU A 37 -13.97 -7.99 -4.73
CA LEU A 37 -15.43 -8.03 -5.00
C LEU A 37 -16.17 -8.95 -4.03
N ASP A 38 -15.49 -9.90 -3.40
CA ASP A 38 -16.06 -10.85 -2.43
C ASP A 38 -16.51 -10.21 -1.12
N GLY A 39 -16.29 -8.91 -1.01
CA GLY A 39 -16.71 -8.12 0.15
C GLY A 39 -15.68 -8.09 1.28
N THR A 40 -16.05 -7.42 2.35
CA THR A 40 -15.24 -7.25 3.55
C THR A 40 -15.94 -7.95 4.71
N SER A 41 -15.22 -8.80 5.45
CA SER A 41 -15.72 -9.37 6.71
C SER A 41 -16.19 -8.27 7.66
N GLU A 42 -17.18 -8.57 8.49
CA GLU A 42 -17.62 -7.64 9.54
C GLU A 42 -16.50 -7.41 10.57
N ASP A 43 -15.70 -8.45 10.83
CA ASP A 43 -14.56 -8.44 11.75
C ASP A 43 -13.23 -8.08 11.08
N TRP A 44 -13.28 -7.38 9.94
CA TRP A 44 -12.07 -6.98 9.23
C TRP A 44 -11.11 -6.20 10.15
N SER A 45 -9.86 -6.64 10.20
CA SER A 45 -8.76 -6.00 10.94
C SER A 45 -7.45 -6.21 10.21
N LEU A 46 -6.40 -5.48 10.62
CA LEU A 46 -5.05 -5.73 10.11
C LEU A 46 -4.55 -7.12 10.49
N ASP A 47 -4.86 -7.60 11.71
CA ASP A 47 -4.48 -8.95 12.15
C ASP A 47 -5.19 -10.02 11.31
N TYR A 48 -6.46 -9.84 10.97
CA TYR A 48 -7.16 -10.71 10.01
C TYR A 48 -6.42 -10.75 8.66
N CYS A 49 -5.98 -9.62 8.13
CA CYS A 49 -5.22 -9.59 6.88
C CYS A 49 -3.89 -10.34 6.99
N VAL A 50 -3.18 -10.17 8.11
CA VAL A 50 -1.93 -10.89 8.39
C VAL A 50 -2.19 -12.39 8.42
N GLU A 51 -3.20 -12.85 9.15
CA GLU A 51 -3.56 -14.27 9.24
C GLU A 51 -3.82 -14.89 7.86
N GLN A 52 -4.56 -14.18 7.00
CA GLN A 52 -4.88 -14.66 5.65
C GLN A 52 -3.66 -14.70 4.70
N LEU A 53 -2.64 -13.87 4.93
CA LEU A 53 -1.55 -13.65 3.98
C LEU A 53 -0.19 -14.15 4.45
N GLN A 54 0.00 -14.39 5.75
CA GLN A 54 1.30 -14.71 6.35
C GLN A 54 1.99 -15.92 5.71
N GLU A 55 1.22 -16.96 5.37
CA GLU A 55 1.79 -18.17 4.77
C GLU A 55 2.34 -17.90 3.35
N ARG A 56 1.66 -17.04 2.58
CA ARG A 56 2.13 -16.61 1.26
C ARG A 56 3.38 -15.73 1.40
N ALA A 57 3.35 -14.77 2.32
CA ALA A 57 4.49 -13.91 2.62
C ALA A 57 5.73 -14.68 3.07
N ASN A 58 5.55 -15.75 3.86
CA ASN A 58 6.64 -16.61 4.33
C ASN A 58 7.38 -17.36 3.20
N ARG A 59 6.76 -17.51 2.03
CA ARG A 59 7.35 -18.19 0.86
C ARG A 59 8.11 -17.23 -0.07
N ALA A 60 8.11 -15.94 0.25
CA ALA A 60 8.74 -14.91 -0.57
C ALA A 60 10.13 -14.53 -0.05
N ASP A 61 11.01 -14.21 -0.99
CA ASP A 61 12.35 -13.69 -0.71
C ASP A 61 12.28 -12.18 -0.41
N ILE A 62 11.33 -11.48 -1.05
CA ILE A 62 11.12 -10.04 -0.93
C ILE A 62 9.65 -9.76 -0.61
N LEU A 63 9.40 -8.95 0.42
CA LEU A 63 8.08 -8.42 0.71
C LEU A 63 7.95 -6.99 0.18
N VAL A 64 6.89 -6.72 -0.55
CA VAL A 64 6.59 -5.40 -1.11
C VAL A 64 5.22 -4.94 -0.64
N GLY A 65 5.14 -3.72 -0.12
CA GLY A 65 3.88 -3.15 0.34
C GLY A 65 3.67 -1.71 -0.10
N HIS A 66 2.48 -1.43 -0.61
CA HIS A 66 2.07 -0.08 -0.99
C HIS A 66 0.88 0.38 -0.15
N ASP A 67 0.92 1.63 0.33
CA ASP A 67 -0.13 2.26 1.15
C ASP A 67 -0.54 1.37 2.35
N MET A 68 -1.80 0.99 2.47
CA MET A 68 -2.28 0.05 3.50
C MET A 68 -1.58 -1.31 3.43
N GLY A 69 -1.29 -1.79 2.22
CA GLY A 69 -0.51 -3.03 2.04
C GLY A 69 0.88 -2.93 2.65
N GLY A 70 1.49 -1.74 2.69
CA GLY A 70 2.76 -1.50 3.37
C GLY A 70 2.70 -1.72 4.87
N VAL A 71 1.59 -1.34 5.51
CA VAL A 71 1.35 -1.60 6.94
C VAL A 71 1.24 -3.10 7.22
N ILE A 72 0.45 -3.81 6.41
CA ILE A 72 0.25 -5.26 6.56
C ILE A 72 1.57 -6.01 6.32
N VAL A 73 2.33 -5.62 5.30
CA VAL A 73 3.66 -6.17 5.01
C VAL A 73 4.62 -5.94 6.18
N ALA A 74 4.65 -4.75 6.76
CA ALA A 74 5.48 -4.45 7.93
C ALA A 74 5.11 -5.32 9.15
N MET A 75 3.82 -5.66 9.31
CA MET A 75 3.37 -6.58 10.38
C MET A 75 3.82 -8.03 10.13
N MET A 76 4.01 -8.43 8.87
CA MET A 76 4.42 -9.80 8.48
C MET A 76 5.93 -9.99 8.38
N ALA A 77 6.69 -8.90 8.29
CA ALA A 77 8.13 -8.91 8.06
C ALA A 77 8.89 -9.60 9.20
N LYS A 78 10.06 -10.19 8.86
CA LYS A 78 10.95 -10.89 9.79
C LYS A 78 12.37 -10.37 9.64
N PRO A 79 13.18 -10.37 10.72
CA PRO A 79 14.59 -10.02 10.63
C PRO A 79 15.31 -10.81 9.54
N GLY A 80 16.19 -10.15 8.79
CA GLY A 80 16.92 -10.71 7.66
C GLY A 80 16.15 -10.73 6.34
N GLN A 81 14.85 -10.39 6.34
CA GLN A 81 14.03 -10.35 5.13
C GLN A 81 14.17 -9.01 4.42
N ARG A 82 14.21 -9.02 3.08
CA ARG A 82 14.11 -7.79 2.29
C ARG A 82 12.67 -7.30 2.27
N VAL A 83 12.50 -6.03 2.59
CA VAL A 83 11.20 -5.35 2.63
C VAL A 83 11.27 -4.06 1.82
N VAL A 84 10.37 -3.88 0.86
CA VAL A 84 10.25 -2.66 0.07
C VAL A 84 8.90 -2.01 0.36
N LEU A 85 8.92 -0.82 0.94
CA LEU A 85 7.71 -0.05 1.26
C LEU A 85 7.56 1.16 0.35
N SER A 86 6.33 1.42 -0.11
CA SER A 86 6.00 2.52 -1.00
C SER A 86 4.73 3.23 -0.56
N GLY A 87 4.75 4.56 -0.54
CA GLY A 87 3.56 5.37 -0.26
C GLY A 87 2.80 4.94 1.00
N THR A 88 3.50 4.60 2.08
CA THR A 88 2.89 4.09 3.32
C THR A 88 3.26 4.92 4.54
N SER A 89 2.42 4.94 5.55
CA SER A 89 2.73 5.52 6.86
C SER A 89 2.63 4.45 7.94
N LEU A 90 3.72 4.22 8.61
CA LEU A 90 3.79 3.31 9.76
C LEU A 90 3.45 4.02 11.09
N GLY A 91 3.00 5.28 11.04
CA GLY A 91 2.72 6.08 12.24
C GLY A 91 1.27 6.52 12.38
N ALA A 92 0.91 6.95 13.59
CA ALA A 92 -0.47 7.28 13.99
C ALA A 92 -1.12 8.48 13.26
N VAL A 93 -0.34 9.36 12.63
CA VAL A 93 -0.84 10.64 12.08
C VAL A 93 -1.75 10.43 10.85
N TYR A 94 -1.48 9.43 10.06
CA TYR A 94 -2.27 9.11 8.87
C TYR A 94 -3.68 8.61 9.17
N TRP A 95 -3.83 7.91 10.26
CA TRP A 95 -5.06 7.23 10.63
C TRP A 95 -6.20 8.15 11.05
N ALA A 96 -5.92 9.40 11.39
CA ALA A 96 -6.95 10.37 11.76
C ALA A 96 -7.92 10.65 10.60
N GLY A 97 -7.41 10.81 9.37
CA GLY A 97 -8.23 11.00 8.17
C GLY A 97 -9.10 9.78 7.85
N ILE A 98 -8.51 8.59 7.87
CA ILE A 98 -9.24 7.34 7.62
C ILE A 98 -10.28 7.08 8.72
N ARG A 99 -9.95 7.34 9.99
CA ARG A 99 -10.90 7.20 11.10
C ARG A 99 -12.11 8.10 10.98
N MET A 100 -11.99 9.29 10.39
CA MET A 100 -13.16 10.15 10.12
C MET A 100 -14.14 9.49 9.15
N THR A 101 -13.67 8.65 8.23
CA THR A 101 -14.52 7.93 7.29
C THR A 101 -15.32 6.79 7.94
N ALA A 102 -14.92 6.36 9.14
CA ALA A 102 -15.67 5.38 9.93
C ALA A 102 -16.96 5.97 10.55
N LEU A 103 -17.15 7.28 10.57
CA LEU A 103 -18.37 7.92 11.07
C LEU A 103 -19.59 7.56 10.21
N PRO A 104 -20.78 7.33 10.83
CA PRO A 104 -21.94 6.75 10.17
C PRO A 104 -22.47 7.44 8.91
N LEU A 105 -22.23 8.74 8.74
CA LEU A 105 -22.67 9.50 7.57
C LEU A 105 -21.54 9.88 6.63
N ALA A 106 -20.30 9.90 7.11
CA ALA A 106 -19.14 10.33 6.32
C ALA A 106 -18.88 9.38 5.13
N HIS A 107 -19.08 8.06 5.31
CA HIS A 107 -18.86 7.07 4.22
C HIS A 107 -19.76 7.32 3.00
N ARG A 108 -20.98 7.84 3.17
CA ARG A 108 -21.90 8.14 2.08
C ARG A 108 -21.43 9.32 1.23
N PHE A 109 -20.74 10.28 1.84
CA PHE A 109 -20.22 11.47 1.15
C PHE A 109 -18.80 11.26 0.60
N PHE A 110 -17.93 10.54 1.33
CA PHE A 110 -16.54 10.37 0.95
C PHE A 110 -16.31 9.24 -0.07
N TYR A 111 -17.16 8.21 -0.08
CA TYR A 111 -16.98 7.01 -0.91
C TYR A 111 -18.08 6.80 -1.96
N ALA A 112 -18.80 7.87 -2.34
CA ALA A 112 -19.56 7.82 -3.59
C ALA A 112 -18.58 7.53 -4.76
N LYS A 113 -19.08 6.86 -5.81
CA LYS A 113 -18.33 6.46 -7.01
C LYS A 113 -17.33 7.51 -7.54
N TYR A 114 -17.62 8.81 -7.30
CA TYR A 114 -16.77 9.92 -7.69
C TYR A 114 -15.57 10.18 -6.76
N ALA A 115 -15.65 9.82 -5.48
CA ALA A 115 -14.57 10.09 -4.53
C ALA A 115 -13.33 9.23 -4.85
N GLY A 116 -13.51 7.95 -5.20
CA GLY A 116 -12.41 7.08 -5.63
C GLY A 116 -11.66 7.64 -6.83
N LYS A 117 -12.38 8.05 -7.87
CA LYS A 117 -11.78 8.66 -9.07
C LYS A 117 -11.04 9.96 -8.76
N ARG A 118 -11.60 10.81 -7.89
CA ARG A 118 -10.95 12.03 -7.46
C ARG A 118 -9.67 11.76 -6.67
N PHE A 119 -9.68 10.78 -5.77
CA PHE A 119 -8.48 10.35 -5.04
C PHE A 119 -7.38 9.87 -5.98
N LEU A 120 -7.71 9.02 -6.96
CA LEU A 120 -6.75 8.55 -7.95
C LEU A 120 -6.11 9.72 -8.71
N ARG A 121 -6.93 10.66 -9.21
CA ARG A 121 -6.42 11.84 -9.90
C ARG A 121 -5.58 12.76 -9.02
N GLN A 122 -5.87 12.85 -7.73
CA GLN A 122 -5.12 13.68 -6.79
C GLN A 122 -3.84 13.04 -6.30
N GLY A 123 -3.78 11.70 -6.27
CA GLY A 123 -2.62 10.96 -5.79
C GLY A 123 -1.54 10.72 -6.83
N GLY A 124 -1.92 10.65 -8.11
CA GLY A 124 -0.99 10.46 -9.22
C GLY A 124 -0.48 11.76 -9.82
N LEU A 125 0.54 11.64 -10.66
CA LEU A 125 0.97 12.74 -11.52
C LEU A 125 -0.15 13.05 -12.54
N PRO A 126 -0.29 14.33 -12.97
CA PRO A 126 -1.36 14.73 -13.89
C PRO A 126 -1.39 13.92 -15.19
N GLU A 127 -0.25 13.57 -15.75
CA GLU A 127 -0.08 12.77 -16.97
C GLU A 127 -0.57 11.32 -16.83
N HIS A 128 -0.64 10.80 -15.61
CA HIS A 128 -1.11 9.44 -15.31
C HIS A 128 -2.56 9.41 -14.78
N ALA A 129 -3.20 10.57 -14.61
CA ALA A 129 -4.48 10.69 -13.92
C ALA A 129 -5.61 9.87 -14.57
N ASP A 130 -5.69 9.84 -15.90
CA ASP A 130 -6.72 9.09 -16.61
C ASP A 130 -6.42 7.59 -16.60
N ASP A 131 -5.19 7.19 -16.82
CA ASP A 131 -4.72 5.80 -16.70
C ASP A 131 -5.05 5.20 -15.33
N LEU A 132 -4.81 5.95 -14.25
CA LEU A 132 -5.10 5.52 -12.88
C LEU A 132 -6.60 5.34 -12.67
N VAL A 133 -7.41 6.27 -13.21
CA VAL A 133 -8.88 6.17 -13.12
C VAL A 133 -9.39 4.95 -13.89
N ASP A 134 -8.85 4.68 -15.07
CA ASP A 134 -9.26 3.54 -15.89
C ASP A 134 -8.81 2.20 -15.28
N ALA A 135 -7.61 2.18 -14.67
CA ALA A 135 -7.08 0.98 -14.03
C ALA A 135 -7.78 0.62 -12.71
N PHE A 136 -8.10 1.63 -11.88
CA PHE A 136 -8.50 1.44 -10.48
C PHE A 136 -9.83 2.12 -10.10
N GLY A 137 -10.47 2.83 -11.00
CA GLY A 137 -11.66 3.65 -10.71
C GLY A 137 -12.96 2.88 -10.56
N ASP A 138 -13.00 1.59 -10.88
CA ASP A 138 -14.16 0.73 -10.66
C ASP A 138 -14.00 -0.08 -9.38
N HIS A 139 -14.65 0.37 -8.34
CA HIS A 139 -14.60 -0.28 -7.03
C HIS A 139 -15.76 -1.25 -6.78
N GLY A 140 -16.66 -1.40 -7.76
CA GLY A 140 -17.84 -2.23 -7.65
C GLY A 140 -18.87 -1.77 -6.61
N PRO A 141 -19.99 -2.53 -6.45
CA PRO A 141 -21.02 -2.22 -5.48
C PRO A 141 -20.53 -2.39 -4.03
N GLY A 142 -21.12 -1.65 -3.09
CA GLY A 142 -20.80 -1.76 -1.67
C GLY A 142 -19.45 -1.14 -1.25
N TRP A 143 -18.76 -0.42 -2.13
CA TRP A 143 -17.46 0.19 -1.84
C TRP A 143 -17.45 1.05 -0.56
N GLY A 144 -18.48 1.87 -0.36
CA GLY A 144 -18.59 2.72 0.84
C GLY A 144 -18.64 1.92 2.15
N ASP A 145 -19.38 0.82 2.17
CA ASP A 145 -19.48 -0.05 3.34
C ASP A 145 -18.18 -0.81 3.60
N ARG A 146 -17.51 -1.27 2.55
CA ARG A 146 -16.16 -1.86 2.65
C ARG A 146 -15.18 -0.88 3.28
N MET A 147 -15.13 0.34 2.77
CA MET A 147 -14.25 1.38 3.29
C MET A 147 -14.52 1.71 4.76
N ARG A 148 -15.78 1.73 5.16
CA ARG A 148 -16.17 1.94 6.56
C ARG A 148 -15.67 0.82 7.47
N ARG A 149 -15.78 -0.44 7.05
CA ARG A 149 -15.28 -1.59 7.81
C ARG A 149 -13.77 -1.54 7.94
N ILE A 150 -13.06 -1.33 6.84
CA ILE A 150 -11.61 -1.14 6.81
C ILE A 150 -11.20 0.00 7.76
N ALA A 151 -11.83 1.17 7.66
CA ALA A 151 -11.51 2.31 8.52
C ALA A 151 -11.71 2.02 10.02
N LYS A 152 -12.66 1.17 10.39
CA LYS A 152 -12.87 0.73 11.78
C LYS A 152 -11.78 -0.23 12.26
N GLY A 153 -11.38 -1.18 11.42
CA GLY A 153 -10.40 -2.21 11.74
C GLY A 153 -8.95 -1.78 11.57
N MET A 154 -8.69 -0.62 10.96
CA MET A 154 -7.39 -0.08 10.69
C MET A 154 -6.73 0.44 11.98
N ARG A 155 -6.07 -0.43 12.71
CA ARG A 155 -5.40 -0.14 13.98
C ARG A 155 -3.99 -0.74 13.96
N PRO A 156 -3.01 -0.06 13.34
CA PRO A 156 -1.63 -0.56 13.33
C PRO A 156 -1.08 -0.60 14.77
N PRO A 157 -0.28 -1.60 15.10
CA PRO A 157 0.40 -1.67 16.38
C PRO A 157 1.37 -0.50 16.54
N ASN A 158 1.57 -0.05 17.78
CA ASN A 158 2.45 1.08 18.08
C ASN A 158 3.93 0.77 17.83
N ASP A 159 4.30 -0.50 17.87
CA ASP A 159 5.65 -1.03 17.67
C ASP A 159 5.94 -1.42 16.21
N LEU A 160 5.14 -0.90 15.25
CA LEU A 160 5.25 -1.33 13.86
C LEU A 160 6.61 -0.99 13.22
N ILE A 161 7.23 0.12 13.62
CA ILE A 161 8.55 0.51 13.13
C ILE A 161 9.61 -0.43 13.69
N GLU A 162 9.53 -0.75 14.96
CA GLU A 162 10.44 -1.65 15.67
C GLU A 162 10.38 -3.08 15.10
N ARG A 163 9.25 -3.51 14.57
CA ARG A 163 9.11 -4.82 13.89
C ARG A 163 9.95 -4.93 12.63
N LEU A 164 10.38 -3.81 12.06
CA LEU A 164 11.25 -3.78 10.89
C LEU A 164 12.74 -3.84 11.25
N ASP A 165 13.07 -3.87 12.53
CA ASP A 165 14.45 -3.99 12.98
C ASP A 165 15.08 -5.30 12.47
N GLY A 166 16.27 -5.16 11.90
CA GLY A 166 16.99 -6.28 11.29
C GLY A 166 16.51 -6.69 9.91
N CYS A 167 15.49 -6.02 9.33
CA CYS A 167 15.12 -6.18 7.93
C CYS A 167 16.08 -5.42 7.01
N ASP A 168 16.28 -5.94 5.78
CA ASP A 168 16.89 -5.19 4.67
C ASP A 168 15.80 -4.28 4.07
N LEU A 169 15.67 -3.07 4.66
CA LEU A 169 14.52 -2.19 4.42
C LEU A 169 14.81 -1.15 3.35
N HIS A 170 13.98 -1.10 2.33
CA HIS A 170 14.00 -0.13 1.25
C HIS A 170 12.70 0.68 1.21
N LEU A 171 12.80 1.98 0.95
CA LEU A 171 11.67 2.87 0.74
C LEU A 171 11.67 3.34 -0.71
N ALA A 172 10.74 2.86 -1.53
CA ALA A 172 10.55 3.26 -2.92
C ALA A 172 9.40 4.28 -3.00
N TRP A 173 9.74 5.59 -3.15
CA TRP A 173 8.77 6.66 -2.89
C TRP A 173 8.67 7.66 -4.03
N GLY A 174 7.46 8.02 -4.42
CA GLY A 174 7.21 9.11 -5.38
C GLY A 174 7.60 10.47 -4.81
N ARG A 175 8.42 11.24 -5.55
CA ARG A 175 8.85 12.60 -5.14
C ARG A 175 7.68 13.56 -4.96
N SER A 176 6.64 13.35 -5.77
CA SER A 176 5.45 14.21 -5.86
C SER A 176 4.24 13.62 -5.13
N ASP A 177 4.45 12.66 -4.22
CA ASP A 177 3.37 12.07 -3.42
C ASP A 177 2.67 13.16 -2.58
N PRO A 178 1.41 13.52 -2.88
CA PRO A 178 0.71 14.59 -2.17
C PRO A 178 0.20 14.18 -0.80
N TRP A 179 0.09 12.88 -0.55
CA TRP A 179 -0.47 12.34 0.70
C TRP A 179 0.62 12.03 1.72
N TYR A 180 1.79 11.59 1.24
CA TYR A 180 2.95 11.27 2.06
C TYR A 180 4.15 12.13 1.65
N PRO A 181 4.17 13.41 2.07
CA PRO A 181 5.21 14.35 1.67
C PRO A 181 6.60 13.94 2.19
N ALA A 182 7.63 14.59 1.64
CA ALA A 182 9.03 14.31 1.89
C ALA A 182 9.41 14.05 3.36
N ARG A 183 8.80 14.82 4.27
CA ARG A 183 9.05 14.68 5.72
C ARG A 183 8.74 13.28 6.25
N ILE A 184 7.74 12.58 5.67
CA ILE A 184 7.30 11.25 6.15
C ILE A 184 8.37 10.21 5.81
N TYR A 185 8.76 10.09 4.54
CA TYR A 185 9.72 9.06 4.14
C TYR A 185 11.14 9.37 4.65
N GLN A 186 11.52 10.65 4.74
CA GLN A 186 12.80 11.05 5.33
C GLN A 186 12.86 10.74 6.83
N GLN A 187 11.75 10.93 7.55
CA GLN A 187 11.68 10.58 8.97
C GLN A 187 11.71 9.05 9.15
N LEU A 188 11.00 8.31 8.30
CA LEU A 188 10.99 6.85 8.34
C LEU A 188 12.41 6.30 8.04
N SER A 189 13.04 6.75 6.96
CA SER A 189 14.43 6.38 6.62
C SER A 189 15.41 6.66 7.75
N ARG A 190 15.33 7.84 8.37
CA ARG A 190 16.21 8.18 9.52
C ARG A 190 15.98 7.30 10.74
N LYS A 191 14.73 6.90 11.01
CA LYS A 191 14.41 6.07 12.18
C LYS A 191 14.81 4.62 11.99
N THR A 192 14.70 4.11 10.78
CA THR A 192 14.89 2.68 10.45
C THR A 192 16.25 2.39 9.81
N GLY A 193 16.99 3.40 9.35
CA GLY A 193 18.18 3.20 8.53
C GLY A 193 17.89 2.75 7.10
N ALA A 194 16.63 2.74 6.67
CA ALA A 194 16.20 2.25 5.36
C ALA A 194 16.85 3.00 4.20
N GLN A 195 17.19 2.27 3.14
CA GLN A 195 17.61 2.86 1.88
C GLN A 195 16.44 3.55 1.18
N LEU A 196 16.65 4.81 0.76
CA LEU A 196 15.60 5.61 0.13
C LEU A 196 15.82 5.71 -1.38
N HIS A 197 14.82 5.27 -2.14
CA HIS A 197 14.74 5.37 -3.59
C HIS A 197 13.64 6.36 -3.97
N LEU A 198 14.03 7.52 -4.49
CA LEU A 198 13.08 8.56 -4.91
C LEU A 198 12.76 8.41 -6.39
N LEU A 199 11.48 8.16 -6.67
CA LEU A 199 10.92 7.86 -7.98
C LEU A 199 10.26 9.09 -8.59
N ASP A 200 10.21 9.15 -9.91
CA ASP A 200 9.51 10.22 -10.64
C ASP A 200 8.01 9.88 -10.74
N ALA A 201 7.35 9.96 -9.62
CA ALA A 201 5.98 9.50 -9.41
C ALA A 201 5.26 10.33 -8.34
N GLY A 202 3.94 10.22 -8.33
CA GLY A 202 3.08 10.58 -7.22
C GLY A 202 2.96 9.45 -6.20
N HIS A 203 1.76 9.24 -5.69
CA HIS A 203 1.51 8.19 -4.69
C HIS A 203 1.61 6.78 -5.26
N PHE A 204 1.20 6.57 -6.51
CA PHE A 204 1.13 5.25 -7.14
C PHE A 204 2.43 4.87 -7.84
N ALA A 205 3.56 5.03 -7.15
CA ALA A 205 4.90 4.88 -7.70
C ALA A 205 5.15 3.57 -8.49
N PRO A 206 4.65 2.38 -8.09
CA PRO A 206 4.82 1.16 -8.89
C PRO A 206 4.17 1.23 -10.27
N TRP A 207 3.12 2.02 -10.42
CA TRP A 207 2.38 2.21 -11.67
C TRP A 207 2.95 3.35 -12.52
N GLU A 208 3.35 4.45 -11.88
CA GLU A 208 3.76 5.68 -12.52
C GLU A 208 5.23 5.65 -12.98
N ASP A 209 6.13 5.06 -12.17
CA ASP A 209 7.55 4.85 -12.50
C ASP A 209 7.96 3.39 -12.27
N PRO A 210 7.45 2.44 -13.08
CA PRO A 210 7.72 1.02 -12.90
C PRO A 210 9.21 0.66 -13.07
N VAL A 211 9.94 1.41 -13.90
CA VAL A 211 11.38 1.21 -14.12
C VAL A 211 12.19 1.64 -12.88
N GLY A 212 11.87 2.79 -12.30
CA GLY A 212 12.49 3.23 -11.06
C GLY A 212 12.15 2.30 -9.89
N PHE A 213 10.91 1.80 -9.86
CA PHE A 213 10.47 0.85 -8.84
C PHE A 213 11.20 -0.49 -8.95
N GLU A 214 11.38 -1.01 -10.16
CA GLU A 214 12.15 -2.23 -10.40
C GLU A 214 13.60 -2.12 -9.91
N LYS A 215 14.25 -0.96 -10.13
CA LYS A 215 15.61 -0.71 -9.60
C LYS A 215 15.63 -0.78 -8.07
N ALA A 216 14.61 -0.25 -7.39
CA ALA A 216 14.49 -0.34 -5.94
C ALA A 216 14.27 -1.78 -5.43
N LEU A 217 13.61 -2.65 -6.22
CA LEU A 217 13.48 -4.07 -5.90
C LEU A 217 14.82 -4.83 -5.96
N ARG A 218 15.74 -4.38 -6.84
CA ARG A 218 17.05 -5.04 -7.08
C ARG A 218 18.17 -4.50 -6.18
N ALA A 219 18.01 -3.29 -5.63
CA ALA A 219 19.05 -2.64 -4.84
C ALA A 219 19.37 -3.37 -3.55
#